data_1474ec4abbd84dd70aafbb02c319fd38
#
_entry.id   1474ec4abbd84dd70aafbb02c319fd38
#
_cell.length_a   1.000
_cell.length_b   1.000
_cell.length_c   1.000
_cell.angle_alpha   90.00
_cell.angle_beta   90.00
_cell.angle_gamma   90.00
#
_symmetry.space_group_name_H-M   'P 1'
#
loop_
_entity.id
_entity.type
_entity.pdbx_description
1 polymer ?
#
loop_
_entity_poly.entity_id
_entity_poly.type
_entity_poly.pdbx_seq_one_letter_code
_entity_poly.pdbx_strand_id
1 'polypeptide(L)'
;MLTLKYDLGYLRVALTMLDDYLLSNDLYWSIGTSPPSGKPAYPSLTLGGLLLTQARAHAHPSPGKLIEQIALADEQLNAVRLRWRSAWGRKAARDYHARLNLWRDFLEEYRQNPEANLDRYAYEVRRRAMLHLLESGAGEIPKAEQELMAGIDRLLRIVLIPGDFVWEVELAAGFLEETYWYLYGRLKG
;
A
#
# COMPACT_ATOMS: atom_id res chain seq x y z
N MET A 1 -9.85 13.36 -2.67
CA MET A 1 -10.25 12.07 -3.25
C MET A 1 -9.28 11.73 -4.38
N LEU A 2 -8.60 10.59 -4.31
CA LEU A 2 -7.77 10.07 -5.38
C LEU A 2 -8.67 9.34 -6.39
N THR A 3 -8.44 9.54 -7.67
CA THR A 3 -9.27 8.99 -8.75
C THR A 3 -8.50 7.92 -9.50
N LEU A 4 -9.20 7.01 -10.18
CA LEU A 4 -8.58 6.02 -11.06
C LEU A 4 -7.59 6.65 -12.05
N LYS A 5 -7.90 7.82 -12.62
CA LYS A 5 -6.97 8.55 -13.51
C LYS A 5 -5.70 8.99 -12.82
N TYR A 6 -5.77 9.36 -11.54
CA TYR A 6 -4.60 9.68 -10.73
C TYR A 6 -3.75 8.44 -10.50
N ASP A 7 -4.37 7.33 -10.08
CA ASP A 7 -3.70 6.06 -9.82
C ASP A 7 -3.01 5.50 -11.09
N LEU A 8 -3.70 5.53 -12.23
CA LEU A 8 -3.11 5.14 -13.53
C LEU A 8 -1.98 6.09 -13.97
N GLY A 9 -2.12 7.38 -13.71
CA GLY A 9 -1.05 8.35 -13.96
C GLY A 9 0.20 8.05 -13.16
N TYR A 10 0.05 7.76 -11.87
CA TYR A 10 1.14 7.33 -11.00
C TYR A 10 1.77 6.02 -11.50
N LEU A 11 0.97 4.97 -11.74
CA LEU A 11 1.45 3.67 -12.22
C LEU A 11 2.29 3.82 -13.48
N ARG A 12 1.79 4.59 -14.47
CA ARG A 12 2.49 4.81 -15.73
C ARG A 12 3.88 5.42 -15.51
N VAL A 13 3.99 6.45 -14.67
CA VAL A 13 5.28 7.10 -14.39
C VAL A 13 6.17 6.18 -13.56
N ALA A 14 5.64 5.53 -12.54
CA ALA A 14 6.39 4.62 -11.68
C ALA A 14 6.99 3.44 -12.48
N LEU A 15 6.24 2.89 -13.44
CA LEU A 15 6.71 1.78 -14.29
C LEU A 15 7.88 2.18 -15.20
N THR A 16 7.95 3.44 -15.67
CA THR A 16 9.10 3.89 -16.46
C THR A 16 10.40 3.97 -15.65
N MET A 17 10.32 4.07 -14.34
CA MET A 17 11.45 4.21 -13.42
C MET A 17 11.74 2.92 -12.64
N LEU A 18 10.90 1.89 -12.81
CA LEU A 18 10.89 0.73 -11.91
C LEU A 18 12.19 -0.08 -11.99
N ASP A 19 12.77 -0.24 -13.17
CA ASP A 19 14.03 -0.95 -13.37
C ASP A 19 15.16 -0.26 -12.57
N ASP A 20 15.33 1.04 -12.75
CA ASP A 20 16.35 1.84 -12.05
C ASP A 20 16.12 1.85 -10.53
N TYR A 21 14.87 2.01 -10.10
CA TYR A 21 14.49 1.93 -8.70
C TYR A 21 14.87 0.58 -8.07
N LEU A 22 14.56 -0.53 -8.74
CA LEU A 22 14.88 -1.87 -8.20
C LEU A 22 16.37 -2.12 -8.07
N LEU A 23 17.17 -1.55 -8.99
CA LEU A 23 18.63 -1.69 -8.99
C LEU A 23 19.34 -0.69 -8.06
N SER A 24 18.66 0.36 -7.62
CA SER A 24 19.20 1.35 -6.69
C SER A 24 19.22 0.83 -5.25
N ASN A 25 19.93 1.55 -4.38
CA ASN A 25 19.89 1.35 -2.93
C ASN A 25 18.76 2.14 -2.24
N ASP A 26 18.07 3.04 -2.94
CA ASP A 26 17.06 3.90 -2.34
C ASP A 26 15.77 3.13 -2.08
N LEU A 27 15.18 3.34 -0.92
CA LEU A 27 13.87 2.79 -0.58
C LEU A 27 12.74 3.71 -1.05
N TYR A 28 12.98 5.02 -1.05
CA TYR A 28 12.05 6.06 -1.48
C TYR A 28 12.63 6.76 -2.70
N TRP A 29 12.02 6.56 -3.87
CA TRP A 29 12.50 7.11 -5.13
C TRP A 29 11.61 8.28 -5.57
N SER A 30 12.20 9.44 -5.82
CA SER A 30 11.45 10.60 -6.27
C SER A 30 10.89 10.40 -7.69
N ILE A 31 9.60 10.66 -7.87
CA ILE A 31 8.94 10.53 -9.18
C ILE A 31 9.26 11.69 -10.12
N GLY A 32 9.58 12.89 -9.59
CA GLY A 32 10.00 14.04 -10.40
C GLY A 32 8.96 14.58 -11.40
N THR A 33 7.77 13.97 -11.47
CA THR A 33 6.69 14.36 -12.38
C THR A 33 5.47 14.80 -11.58
N SER A 34 4.84 15.90 -12.01
CA SER A 34 3.63 16.39 -11.38
C SER A 34 2.38 15.70 -11.92
N PRO A 35 1.40 15.39 -11.04
CA PRO A 35 0.09 14.92 -11.46
C PRO A 35 -0.69 16.02 -12.20
N PRO A 36 -1.84 15.68 -12.82
CA PRO A 36 -2.74 16.69 -13.39
C PRO A 36 -3.10 17.79 -12.38
N SER A 37 -3.31 19.01 -12.89
CA SER A 37 -3.65 20.18 -12.07
C SER A 37 -4.78 19.90 -11.07
N GLY A 38 -4.63 20.41 -9.84
CA GLY A 38 -5.61 20.24 -8.76
C GLY A 38 -5.54 18.90 -8.01
N LYS A 39 -4.54 18.07 -8.28
CA LYS A 39 -4.29 16.82 -7.54
C LYS A 39 -3.04 16.95 -6.65
N PRO A 40 -2.99 16.22 -5.52
CA PRO A 40 -1.80 16.20 -4.68
C PRO A 40 -0.60 15.63 -5.45
N ALA A 41 0.61 16.04 -5.08
CA ALA A 41 1.85 15.50 -5.66
C ALA A 41 1.88 13.96 -5.58
N TYR A 42 2.50 13.32 -6.56
CA TYR A 42 2.71 11.87 -6.48
C TYR A 42 3.63 11.53 -5.30
N PRO A 43 3.30 10.50 -4.53
CA PRO A 43 4.20 10.02 -3.49
C PRO A 43 5.47 9.45 -4.11
N SER A 44 6.56 9.40 -3.33
CA SER A 44 7.77 8.67 -3.74
C SER A 44 7.44 7.23 -4.11
N LEU A 45 8.10 6.71 -5.14
CA LEU A 45 7.98 5.31 -5.51
C LEU A 45 8.57 4.43 -4.42
N THR A 46 7.77 3.48 -3.96
CA THR A 46 8.14 2.33 -3.14
C THR A 46 7.37 1.12 -3.65
N LEU A 47 7.82 -0.09 -3.40
CA LEU A 47 7.08 -1.28 -3.86
C LEU A 47 5.70 -1.39 -3.19
N GLY A 48 5.60 -1.15 -1.88
CA GLY A 48 4.31 -1.17 -1.19
C GLY A 48 3.35 -0.10 -1.71
N GLY A 49 3.85 1.11 -2.00
CA GLY A 49 3.05 2.18 -2.61
C GLY A 49 2.58 1.83 -4.02
N LEU A 50 3.46 1.24 -4.84
CA LEU A 50 3.15 0.79 -6.20
C LEU A 50 2.07 -0.31 -6.20
N LEU A 51 2.24 -1.33 -5.36
CA LEU A 51 1.28 -2.44 -5.22
C LEU A 51 -0.07 -1.96 -4.67
N LEU A 52 -0.08 -1.05 -3.70
CA LEU A 52 -1.32 -0.47 -3.19
C LEU A 52 -2.04 0.35 -4.26
N THR A 53 -1.30 1.12 -5.07
CA THR A 53 -1.91 1.89 -6.17
C THR A 53 -2.47 0.97 -7.25
N GLN A 54 -1.77 -0.14 -7.57
CA GLN A 54 -2.29 -1.17 -8.47
C GLN A 54 -3.58 -1.80 -7.93
N ALA A 55 -3.60 -2.23 -6.66
CA ALA A 55 -4.79 -2.80 -6.02
C ALA A 55 -5.98 -1.82 -6.03
N ARG A 56 -5.73 -0.53 -5.77
CA ARG A 56 -6.76 0.53 -5.87
C ARG A 56 -7.27 0.69 -7.30
N ALA A 57 -6.38 0.67 -8.30
CA ALA A 57 -6.79 0.78 -9.71
C ALA A 57 -7.73 -0.36 -10.11
N HIS A 58 -7.47 -1.58 -9.64
CA HIS A 58 -8.36 -2.74 -9.83
C HIS A 58 -9.69 -2.62 -9.08
N ALA A 59 -9.69 -2.00 -7.90
CA ALA A 59 -10.89 -1.83 -7.09
C ALA A 59 -11.88 -0.81 -7.67
N HIS A 60 -11.39 0.18 -8.43
CA HIS A 60 -12.25 1.18 -9.03
C HIS A 60 -13.20 0.59 -10.08
N PRO A 61 -14.49 0.99 -10.08
CA PRO A 61 -15.39 0.73 -11.20
C PRO A 61 -14.81 1.36 -12.48
N SER A 62 -14.50 0.54 -13.49
CA SER A 62 -13.72 1.00 -14.64
C SER A 62 -14.49 0.84 -15.95
N PRO A 63 -14.68 1.91 -16.76
CA PRO A 63 -15.16 1.79 -18.13
C PRO A 63 -14.07 1.16 -19.03
N GLY A 64 -14.49 0.47 -20.11
CA GLY A 64 -13.66 -0.42 -20.93
C GLY A 64 -12.25 0.05 -21.27
N LYS A 65 -12.07 1.31 -21.74
CA LYS A 65 -10.74 1.86 -22.05
C LYS A 65 -9.77 1.95 -20.86
N LEU A 66 -10.28 2.10 -19.64
CA LEU A 66 -9.44 2.14 -18.43
C LEU A 66 -9.06 0.74 -17.98
N ILE A 67 -9.89 -0.27 -18.23
CA ILE A 67 -9.56 -1.68 -17.99
C ILE A 67 -8.34 -2.09 -18.84
N GLU A 68 -8.29 -1.69 -20.11
CA GLU A 68 -7.14 -1.95 -20.97
C GLU A 68 -5.84 -1.31 -20.43
N GLN A 69 -5.92 -0.10 -19.87
CA GLN A 69 -4.77 0.56 -19.26
C GLN A 69 -4.31 -0.14 -17.98
N ILE A 70 -5.23 -0.65 -17.16
CA ILE A 70 -4.91 -1.46 -15.98
C ILE A 70 -4.19 -2.74 -16.42
N ALA A 71 -4.75 -3.48 -17.39
CA ALA A 71 -4.16 -4.71 -17.90
C ALA A 71 -2.74 -4.49 -18.47
N LEU A 72 -2.53 -3.40 -19.21
CA LEU A 72 -1.20 -3.04 -19.72
C LEU A 72 -0.21 -2.74 -18.58
N ALA A 73 -0.64 -2.02 -17.53
CA ALA A 73 0.18 -1.77 -16.36
C ALA A 73 0.55 -3.07 -15.63
N ASP A 74 -0.39 -4.01 -15.52
CA ASP A 74 -0.14 -5.34 -14.93
C ASP A 74 0.88 -6.14 -15.72
N GLU A 75 0.76 -6.17 -17.04
CA GLU A 75 1.72 -6.85 -17.92
C GLU A 75 3.13 -6.27 -17.75
N GLN A 76 3.26 -4.95 -17.75
CA GLN A 76 4.54 -4.27 -17.55
C GLN A 76 5.13 -4.57 -16.18
N LEU A 77 4.32 -4.47 -15.12
CA LEU A 77 4.75 -4.76 -13.75
C LEU A 77 5.23 -6.21 -13.61
N ASN A 78 4.48 -7.16 -14.14
CA ASN A 78 4.84 -8.57 -14.13
C ASN A 78 6.11 -8.85 -14.92
N ALA A 79 6.30 -8.23 -16.09
CA ALA A 79 7.51 -8.36 -16.89
C ALA A 79 8.76 -7.87 -16.11
N VAL A 80 8.66 -6.72 -15.44
CA VAL A 80 9.76 -6.19 -14.61
C VAL A 80 10.02 -7.09 -13.40
N ARG A 81 8.98 -7.55 -12.70
CA ARG A 81 9.08 -8.48 -11.57
C ARG A 81 9.78 -9.79 -11.94
N LEU A 82 9.46 -10.35 -13.09
CA LEU A 82 10.10 -11.57 -13.59
C LEU A 82 11.56 -11.33 -13.96
N ARG A 83 11.85 -10.22 -14.68
CA ARG A 83 13.21 -9.83 -15.08
C ARG A 83 14.12 -9.59 -13.88
N TRP A 84 13.65 -8.90 -12.87
CA TRP A 84 14.42 -8.47 -11.71
C TRP A 84 14.03 -9.19 -10.41
N ARG A 85 13.65 -10.46 -10.49
CA ARG A 85 13.09 -11.24 -9.38
C ARG A 85 13.87 -11.09 -8.06
N SER A 86 15.21 -11.21 -8.10
CA SER A 86 16.05 -11.10 -6.90
C SER A 86 16.10 -9.66 -6.35
N ALA A 87 16.18 -8.65 -7.23
CA ALA A 87 16.17 -7.24 -6.82
C ALA A 87 14.79 -6.87 -6.25
N TRP A 88 13.72 -7.33 -6.85
CA TRP A 88 12.36 -7.20 -6.34
C TRP A 88 12.23 -7.75 -4.92
N GLY A 89 12.64 -9.01 -4.70
CA GLY A 89 12.56 -9.65 -3.39
C GLY A 89 13.32 -8.88 -2.31
N ARG A 90 14.56 -8.43 -2.60
CA ARG A 90 15.34 -7.60 -1.66
C ARG A 90 14.67 -6.27 -1.36
N LYS A 91 14.13 -5.60 -2.39
CA LYS A 91 13.46 -4.31 -2.23
C LYS A 91 12.15 -4.46 -1.45
N ALA A 92 11.38 -5.51 -1.74
CA ALA A 92 10.14 -5.83 -1.03
C ALA A 92 10.38 -6.13 0.45
N ALA A 93 11.41 -6.92 0.79
CA ALA A 93 11.77 -7.19 2.18
C ALA A 93 12.17 -5.92 2.94
N ARG A 94 12.95 -5.03 2.30
CA ARG A 94 13.33 -3.74 2.92
C ARG A 94 12.13 -2.81 3.12
N ASP A 95 11.21 -2.75 2.14
CA ASP A 95 10.00 -1.92 2.26
C ASP A 95 9.05 -2.51 3.32
N TYR A 96 8.93 -3.86 3.39
CA TYR A 96 8.17 -4.54 4.43
C TYR A 96 8.69 -4.16 5.83
N HIS A 97 10.00 -4.31 6.06
CA HIS A 97 10.63 -3.93 7.32
C HIS A 97 10.34 -2.47 7.72
N ALA A 98 10.53 -1.54 6.79
CA ALA A 98 10.27 -0.12 7.03
C ALA A 98 8.80 0.16 7.36
N ARG A 99 7.85 -0.46 6.63
CA ARG A 99 6.41 -0.31 6.87
C ARG A 99 5.98 -0.91 8.20
N LEU A 100 6.54 -2.07 8.56
CA LEU A 100 6.25 -2.73 9.83
C LEU A 100 6.62 -1.83 11.01
N ASN A 101 7.79 -1.21 10.98
CA ASN A 101 8.21 -0.27 12.01
C ASN A 101 7.28 0.95 12.09
N LEU A 102 6.99 1.58 10.93
CA LEU A 102 6.08 2.73 10.89
C LEU A 102 4.64 2.39 11.35
N TRP A 103 4.17 1.19 11.08
CA TRP A 103 2.85 0.74 11.52
C TRP A 103 2.83 0.47 13.03
N ARG A 104 3.87 -0.20 13.54
CA ARG A 104 4.06 -0.38 14.99
C ARG A 104 4.10 0.96 15.72
N ASP A 105 4.90 1.90 15.22
CA ASP A 105 5.09 3.21 15.86
C ASP A 105 3.78 4.00 15.92
N PHE A 106 2.97 3.97 14.86
CA PHE A 106 1.63 4.58 14.87
C PHE A 106 0.72 3.96 15.94
N LEU A 107 0.68 2.63 16.06
CA LEU A 107 -0.17 1.98 17.07
C LEU A 107 0.33 2.22 18.50
N GLU A 108 1.63 2.39 18.67
CA GLU A 108 2.19 2.79 19.96
C GLU A 108 1.82 4.25 20.30
N GLU A 109 1.92 5.19 19.34
CA GLU A 109 1.44 6.57 19.50
C GLU A 109 -0.06 6.61 19.83
N TYR A 110 -0.87 5.81 19.12
CA TYR A 110 -2.30 5.69 19.42
C TYR A 110 -2.52 5.16 20.84
N ARG A 111 -1.80 4.14 21.29
CA ARG A 111 -1.92 3.58 22.65
C ARG A 111 -1.60 4.62 23.73
N GLN A 112 -0.62 5.49 23.49
CA GLN A 112 -0.22 6.55 24.42
C GLN A 112 -1.22 7.70 24.43
N ASN A 113 -1.80 8.06 23.30
CA ASN A 113 -2.78 9.15 23.18
C ASN A 113 -3.85 8.80 22.12
N PRO A 114 -4.90 8.05 22.48
CA PRO A 114 -5.93 7.62 21.55
C PRO A 114 -6.60 8.80 20.83
N GLU A 115 -7.09 9.79 21.56
CA GLU A 115 -7.86 10.90 21.02
C GLU A 115 -7.12 11.69 19.93
N ALA A 116 -5.81 11.89 20.08
CA ALA A 116 -5.00 12.62 19.11
C ALA A 116 -4.71 11.81 17.82
N ASN A 117 -4.99 10.51 17.81
CA ASN A 117 -4.60 9.61 16.73
C ASN A 117 -5.79 8.95 16.00
N LEU A 118 -7.04 9.17 16.46
CA LEU A 118 -8.23 8.56 15.83
C LEU A 118 -8.36 8.94 14.36
N ASP A 119 -8.28 10.22 14.06
CA ASP A 119 -8.46 10.75 12.70
C ASP A 119 -7.33 10.33 11.73
N ARG A 120 -6.18 9.91 12.27
CA ARG A 120 -5.05 9.44 11.47
C ARG A 120 -5.24 8.02 10.95
N TYR A 121 -6.12 7.22 11.58
CA TYR A 121 -6.23 5.79 11.28
C TYR A 121 -6.47 5.50 9.80
N ALA A 122 -7.42 6.16 9.17
CA ALA A 122 -7.74 5.95 7.75
C ALA A 122 -6.53 6.19 6.81
N TYR A 123 -5.62 7.09 7.21
CA TYR A 123 -4.37 7.33 6.47
C TYR A 123 -3.30 6.30 6.83
N GLU A 124 -3.13 5.98 8.11
CA GLU A 124 -2.04 5.14 8.59
C GLU A 124 -2.25 3.64 8.27
N VAL A 125 -3.49 3.18 8.25
CA VAL A 125 -3.84 1.77 7.96
C VAL A 125 -3.42 1.32 6.56
N ARG A 126 -3.16 2.25 5.64
CA ARG A 126 -2.56 1.93 4.33
C ARG A 126 -1.23 1.19 4.47
N ARG A 127 -0.46 1.41 5.56
CA ARG A 127 0.78 0.69 5.83
C ARG A 127 0.52 -0.79 6.06
N ARG A 128 -0.56 -1.12 6.79
CA ARG A 128 -0.98 -2.51 6.98
C ARG A 128 -1.41 -3.17 5.66
N ALA A 129 -2.12 -2.43 4.80
CA ALA A 129 -2.46 -2.91 3.46
C ALA A 129 -1.22 -3.12 2.59
N MET A 130 -0.25 -2.20 2.62
CA MET A 130 1.03 -2.36 1.92
C MET A 130 1.81 -3.57 2.42
N LEU A 131 1.85 -3.82 3.74
CA LEU A 131 2.48 -5.01 4.33
C LEU A 131 1.88 -6.29 3.76
N HIS A 132 0.55 -6.40 3.73
CA HIS A 132 -0.15 -7.54 3.15
C HIS A 132 0.23 -7.78 1.67
N LEU A 133 0.26 -6.72 0.87
CA LEU A 133 0.61 -6.81 -0.55
C LEU A 133 2.09 -7.16 -0.79
N LEU A 134 2.98 -6.73 0.11
CA LEU A 134 4.41 -7.03 0.03
C LEU A 134 4.73 -8.48 0.41
N GLU A 135 3.95 -9.13 1.26
CA GLU A 135 4.19 -10.50 1.72
C GLU A 135 4.43 -11.47 0.57
N SER A 136 3.62 -11.39 -0.49
CA SER A 136 3.74 -12.26 -1.66
C SER A 136 5.03 -12.04 -2.48
N GLY A 137 5.71 -10.91 -2.29
CA GLY A 137 6.88 -10.50 -3.06
C GLY A 137 8.18 -10.42 -2.28
N ALA A 138 8.11 -10.40 -0.95
CA ALA A 138 9.26 -10.16 -0.07
C ALA A 138 10.20 -11.38 0.09
N GLY A 139 9.86 -12.53 -0.52
CA GLY A 139 10.57 -13.78 -0.25
C GLY A 139 10.32 -14.25 1.18
N GLU A 140 11.35 -14.73 1.86
CA GLU A 140 11.22 -15.16 3.25
C GLU A 140 11.27 -13.95 4.20
N ILE A 141 10.13 -13.66 4.85
CA ILE A 141 10.06 -12.65 5.90
C ILE A 141 10.64 -13.26 7.19
N PRO A 142 11.55 -12.57 7.87
CA PRO A 142 12.13 -13.06 9.13
C PRO A 142 11.04 -13.43 10.15
N LYS A 143 11.23 -14.55 10.86
CA LYS A 143 10.25 -15.04 11.84
C LYS A 143 9.90 -13.99 12.91
N ALA A 144 10.91 -13.22 13.36
CA ALA A 144 10.69 -12.14 14.32
C ALA A 144 9.73 -11.05 13.79
N GLU A 145 9.80 -10.72 12.49
CA GLU A 145 8.90 -9.75 11.87
C GLU A 145 7.49 -10.32 11.70
N GLN A 146 7.36 -11.62 11.37
CA GLN A 146 6.06 -12.31 11.34
C GLN A 146 5.39 -12.32 12.73
N GLU A 147 6.16 -12.63 13.77
CA GLU A 147 5.67 -12.64 15.16
C GLU A 147 5.28 -11.23 15.63
N LEU A 148 6.08 -10.22 15.28
CA LEU A 148 5.77 -8.82 15.55
C LEU A 148 4.46 -8.41 14.85
N MET A 149 4.31 -8.71 13.56
CA MET A 149 3.09 -8.40 12.80
C MET A 149 1.86 -9.08 13.41
N ALA A 150 1.97 -10.35 13.76
CA ALA A 150 0.89 -11.08 14.43
C ALA A 150 0.54 -10.48 15.80
N GLY A 151 1.52 -9.96 16.54
CA GLY A 151 1.32 -9.24 17.80
C GLY A 151 0.56 -7.93 17.60
N ILE A 152 0.96 -7.16 16.59
CA ILE A 152 0.30 -5.91 16.20
C ILE A 152 -1.14 -6.16 15.76
N ASP A 153 -1.39 -7.19 14.94
CA ASP A 153 -2.75 -7.54 14.50
C ASP A 153 -3.65 -7.96 15.67
N ARG A 154 -3.12 -8.70 16.65
CA ARG A 154 -3.87 -9.02 17.88
C ARG A 154 -4.26 -7.76 18.67
N LEU A 155 -3.31 -6.82 18.82
CA LEU A 155 -3.58 -5.55 19.48
C LEU A 155 -4.66 -4.75 18.72
N LEU A 156 -4.51 -4.64 17.41
CA LEU A 156 -5.45 -3.92 16.56
C LEU A 156 -6.87 -4.50 16.68
N ARG A 157 -7.03 -5.83 16.70
CA ARG A 157 -8.35 -6.48 16.90
C ARG A 157 -9.02 -6.13 18.23
N ILE A 158 -8.24 -5.83 19.27
CA ILE A 158 -8.78 -5.43 20.59
C ILE A 158 -9.30 -3.99 20.54
N VAL A 159 -8.63 -3.11 19.79
CA VAL A 159 -8.93 -1.68 19.78
C VAL A 159 -9.75 -1.20 18.58
N LEU A 160 -9.93 -2.04 17.57
CA LEU A 160 -10.76 -1.74 16.41
C LEU A 160 -12.24 -2.03 16.74
N ILE A 161 -13.10 -1.06 16.50
CA ILE A 161 -14.56 -1.23 16.49
C ILE A 161 -14.95 -1.52 15.05
N PRO A 162 -15.50 -2.72 14.74
CA PRO A 162 -15.98 -3.01 13.38
C PRO A 162 -17.00 -1.98 12.89
N GLY A 163 -16.97 -1.68 11.60
CA GLY A 163 -17.84 -0.69 11.00
C GLY A 163 -17.59 -0.53 9.50
N ASP A 164 -17.88 0.66 8.97
CA ASP A 164 -17.77 0.96 7.55
C ASP A 164 -16.33 0.89 7.05
N PHE A 165 -16.19 0.70 5.73
CA PHE A 165 -14.91 0.77 5.03
C PHE A 165 -14.28 2.15 5.18
N VAL A 166 -13.02 2.22 5.59
CA VAL A 166 -12.36 3.47 6.00
C VAL A 166 -11.89 4.37 4.86
N TRP A 167 -11.83 3.84 3.63
CA TRP A 167 -11.49 4.61 2.45
C TRP A 167 -12.73 4.92 1.60
N GLU A 168 -12.51 5.33 0.34
CA GLU A 168 -13.61 5.60 -0.58
C GLU A 168 -14.43 4.32 -0.85
N VAL A 169 -15.74 4.38 -0.66
CA VAL A 169 -16.64 3.21 -0.74
C VAL A 169 -16.55 2.48 -2.08
N GLU A 170 -16.22 3.18 -3.16
CA GLU A 170 -16.02 2.61 -4.50
C GLU A 170 -14.87 1.60 -4.56
N LEU A 171 -13.94 1.67 -3.60
CA LEU A 171 -12.79 0.75 -3.52
C LEU A 171 -13.11 -0.52 -2.74
N ALA A 172 -14.20 -0.56 -1.98
CA ALA A 172 -14.50 -1.67 -1.07
C ALA A 172 -14.56 -3.04 -1.78
N ALA A 173 -15.03 -3.06 -3.03
CA ALA A 173 -15.12 -4.29 -3.82
C ALA A 173 -13.76 -4.95 -4.10
N GLY A 174 -12.66 -4.18 -4.09
CA GLY A 174 -11.29 -4.69 -4.28
C GLY A 174 -10.55 -5.04 -2.98
N PHE A 175 -11.12 -4.68 -1.83
CA PHE A 175 -10.52 -4.88 -0.51
C PHE A 175 -11.51 -5.62 0.41
N LEU A 176 -11.79 -6.88 0.09
CA LEU A 176 -12.79 -7.69 0.79
C LEU A 176 -12.50 -7.79 2.29
N GLU A 177 -13.54 -7.70 3.12
CA GLU A 177 -13.42 -7.67 4.59
C GLU A 177 -12.72 -8.90 5.16
N GLU A 178 -12.91 -10.08 4.59
CA GLU A 178 -12.28 -11.31 5.05
C GLU A 178 -10.74 -11.22 5.04
N THR A 179 -10.18 -10.51 4.06
CA THR A 179 -8.73 -10.35 3.89
C THR A 179 -8.24 -9.04 4.51
N TYR A 180 -8.99 -7.97 4.30
CA TYR A 180 -8.63 -6.60 4.71
C TYR A 180 -9.48 -6.10 5.88
N TRP A 181 -9.78 -6.97 6.86
CA TRP A 181 -10.62 -6.68 8.03
C TRP A 181 -10.27 -5.38 8.75
N TYR A 182 -9.00 -5.01 8.76
CA TYR A 182 -8.49 -3.77 9.34
C TYR A 182 -8.90 -2.49 8.58
N LEU A 183 -9.47 -2.62 7.39
CA LEU A 183 -10.05 -1.52 6.63
C LEU A 183 -11.55 -1.32 6.95
N TYR A 184 -12.13 -2.13 7.83
CA TYR A 184 -13.56 -2.09 8.17
C TYR A 184 -13.75 -1.76 9.63
N GLY A 185 -13.80 -0.46 9.94
CA GLY A 185 -14.02 0.01 11.29
C GLY A 185 -13.22 1.25 11.66
N ARG A 186 -13.23 1.56 12.95
CA ARG A 186 -12.53 2.71 13.54
C ARG A 186 -11.86 2.31 14.85
N LEU A 187 -10.83 3.04 15.23
CA LEU A 187 -10.21 2.84 16.54
C LEU A 187 -11.16 3.32 17.67
N LYS A 188 -11.04 2.71 18.84
CA LYS A 188 -11.72 3.15 20.07
C LYS A 188 -11.15 4.51 20.49
N GLY A 189 -12.02 5.44 20.94
CA GLY A 189 -11.64 6.69 21.61
C GLY A 189 -11.38 6.46 23.09
#